data_ed513ca15f48b1789949f535b6a01f4a
#
_entry.id   ed513ca15f48b1789949f535b6a01f4a
#
_cell.length_a   1.000
_cell.length_b   1.000
_cell.length_c   1.000
_cell.angle_alpha   90.00
_cell.angle_beta   90.00
_cell.angle_gamma   90.00
#
_symmetry.space_group_name_H-M   'P 1'
#
loop_
_entity.id
_entity.type
_entity.pdbx_description
1 polymer ?
#
loop_
_entity_poly.entity_id
_entity_poly.type
_entity_poly.pdbx_seq_one_letter_code
_entity_poly.pdbx_strand_id
1 'polypeptide(L)'
;MLSVKTRQKYLKNLGFNKGKIDGIEGSITKKAYRNIQKKYFSEIEQDGIYGKKTELLLRNAERVRIYCKHFVLEEFKCECNGKYCTGYPKLLSINLLEYLEKIRIKHKKPIYVTSGLRCEIYNNILEGSIKNSKHTKGKAIDFYSSSTNNLYNRIKIMNYFIKLPYASYSYCDGYMRTKLKKRNISATYMGSSIHIDVL
;
A
#
# COMPACT_ATOMS: atom_id res chain seq x y z
N MET A 1 -3.69 16.49 11.59
CA MET A 1 -3.75 16.79 10.14
C MET A 1 -2.50 17.52 9.69
N LEU A 2 -2.09 17.39 8.42
CA LEU A 2 -0.95 18.11 7.83
C LEU A 2 -1.22 19.63 7.80
N SER A 3 -0.18 20.44 7.97
CA SER A 3 -0.28 21.90 7.73
C SER A 3 -0.59 22.20 6.27
N VAL A 4 -1.19 23.36 5.97
CA VAL A 4 -1.52 23.76 4.60
C VAL A 4 -0.26 23.79 3.72
N LYS A 5 0.86 24.32 4.20
CA LYS A 5 2.14 24.31 3.48
C LYS A 5 2.57 22.90 3.11
N THR A 6 2.45 21.93 4.03
CA THR A 6 2.81 20.54 3.76
C THR A 6 1.89 19.91 2.72
N ARG A 7 0.57 20.19 2.79
CA ARG A 7 -0.41 19.73 1.80
C ARG A 7 -0.08 20.26 0.40
N GLN A 8 0.18 21.57 0.30
CA GLN A 8 0.58 22.23 -0.96
C GLN A 8 1.87 21.62 -1.52
N LYS A 9 2.87 21.37 -0.66
CA LYS A 9 4.12 20.72 -1.05
C LYS A 9 3.89 19.31 -1.62
N TYR A 10 3.10 18.48 -0.93
CA TYR A 10 2.79 17.12 -1.40
C TYR A 10 2.02 17.15 -2.71
N LEU A 11 0.98 17.97 -2.80
CA LEU A 11 0.21 18.14 -4.05
C LEU A 11 1.07 18.62 -5.21
N LYS A 12 2.05 19.50 -4.95
CA LYS A 12 3.01 19.96 -5.97
C LYS A 12 3.95 18.86 -6.42
N ASN A 13 4.50 18.09 -5.47
CA ASN A 13 5.36 16.93 -5.76
C ASN A 13 4.64 15.86 -6.59
N LEU A 14 3.33 15.72 -6.37
CA LEU A 14 2.45 14.77 -7.07
C LEU A 14 1.86 15.35 -8.39
N GLY A 15 2.19 16.60 -8.74
CA GLY A 15 1.73 17.24 -9.98
C GLY A 15 0.33 17.83 -9.94
N PHE A 16 -0.35 17.87 -8.78
CA PHE A 16 -1.73 18.37 -8.66
C PHE A 16 -1.84 19.85 -8.31
N ASN A 17 -0.84 20.46 -7.68
CA ASN A 17 -0.84 21.87 -7.32
C ASN A 17 0.11 22.67 -8.23
N LYS A 18 -0.44 23.63 -8.98
CA LYS A 18 0.32 24.56 -9.83
C LYS A 18 0.60 25.90 -9.14
N GLY A 19 0.06 26.11 -7.93
CA GLY A 19 0.20 27.35 -7.16
C GLY A 19 1.47 27.43 -6.31
N LYS A 20 1.61 28.55 -5.58
CA LYS A 20 2.66 28.76 -4.59
C LYS A 20 2.44 27.89 -3.35
N ILE A 21 3.50 27.64 -2.59
CA ILE A 21 3.46 27.01 -1.27
C ILE A 21 3.49 28.13 -0.22
N ASP A 22 2.35 28.79 -0.04
CA ASP A 22 2.21 29.99 0.83
C ASP A 22 1.59 29.67 2.20
N GLY A 23 0.95 28.50 2.34
CA GLY A 23 0.23 28.13 3.55
C GLY A 23 -1.22 28.64 3.60
N ILE A 24 -1.71 29.22 2.51
CA ILE A 24 -3.09 29.72 2.41
C ILE A 24 -3.95 28.69 1.66
N GLU A 25 -5.05 28.26 2.29
CA GLU A 25 -6.00 27.33 1.66
C GLU A 25 -7.00 28.07 0.78
N GLY A 26 -6.50 28.63 -0.33
CA GLY A 26 -7.32 29.34 -1.33
C GLY A 26 -7.91 28.39 -2.39
N SER A 27 -8.54 28.99 -3.41
CA SER A 27 -9.22 28.28 -4.52
C SER A 27 -8.29 27.32 -5.27
N ILE A 28 -7.03 27.70 -5.49
CA ILE A 28 -6.02 26.87 -6.17
C ILE A 28 -5.73 25.60 -5.36
N THR A 29 -5.58 25.72 -4.04
CA THR A 29 -5.33 24.56 -3.15
C THR A 29 -6.55 23.64 -3.10
N LYS A 30 -7.77 24.19 -3.01
CA LYS A 30 -9.02 23.40 -3.05
C LYS A 30 -9.21 22.71 -4.39
N LYS A 31 -8.88 23.36 -5.50
CA LYS A 31 -8.87 22.73 -6.84
C LYS A 31 -7.87 21.57 -6.90
N ALA A 32 -6.69 21.72 -6.28
CA ALA A 32 -5.70 20.65 -6.21
C ALA A 32 -6.20 19.45 -5.39
N TYR A 33 -6.92 19.65 -4.28
CA TYR A 33 -7.59 18.56 -3.55
C TYR A 33 -8.62 17.85 -4.43
N ARG A 34 -9.47 18.59 -5.13
CA ARG A 34 -10.46 17.99 -6.04
C ARG A 34 -9.78 17.19 -7.16
N ASN A 35 -8.67 17.66 -7.69
CA ASN A 35 -7.95 16.97 -8.76
C ASN A 35 -7.35 15.63 -8.29
N ILE A 36 -6.74 15.57 -7.10
CA ILE A 36 -6.23 14.30 -6.58
C ILE A 36 -7.38 13.36 -6.17
N GLN A 37 -8.47 13.88 -5.62
CA GLN A 37 -9.68 13.10 -5.33
C GLN A 37 -10.26 12.50 -6.60
N LYS A 38 -10.39 13.28 -7.69
CA LYS A 38 -10.87 12.80 -9.00
C LYS A 38 -10.06 11.65 -9.55
N LYS A 39 -8.76 11.64 -9.32
CA LYS A 39 -7.92 10.53 -9.78
C LYS A 39 -8.12 9.24 -8.97
N TYR A 40 -8.41 9.34 -7.68
CA TYR A 40 -8.30 8.20 -6.78
C TYR A 40 -9.60 7.79 -6.07
N PHE A 41 -10.58 8.68 -5.96
CA PHE A 41 -11.86 8.44 -5.29
C PHE A 41 -13.01 8.26 -6.27
N SER A 42 -14.09 7.66 -5.81
CA SER A 42 -15.38 7.69 -6.53
C SER A 42 -15.94 9.11 -6.59
N GLU A 43 -16.88 9.38 -7.52
CA GLU A 43 -17.42 10.72 -7.76
C GLU A 43 -18.00 11.40 -6.51
N ILE A 44 -18.70 10.66 -5.67
CA ILE A 44 -19.35 11.16 -4.44
C ILE A 44 -18.32 11.74 -3.45
N GLU A 45 -17.07 11.29 -3.50
CA GLU A 45 -16.01 11.68 -2.57
C GLU A 45 -15.09 12.80 -3.13
N GLN A 46 -15.48 13.44 -4.24
CA GLN A 46 -14.66 14.44 -4.95
C GLN A 46 -15.10 15.87 -4.61
N ASP A 47 -15.22 16.18 -3.34
CA ASP A 47 -15.74 17.43 -2.80
C ASP A 47 -14.74 18.61 -2.82
N GLY A 48 -13.46 18.34 -2.97
CA GLY A 48 -12.39 19.34 -2.87
C GLY A 48 -12.09 19.78 -1.44
N ILE A 49 -12.57 19.03 -0.43
CA ILE A 49 -12.37 19.30 0.99
C ILE A 49 -11.22 18.45 1.52
N TYR A 50 -10.38 19.03 2.37
CA TYR A 50 -9.32 18.30 3.05
C TYR A 50 -9.84 17.72 4.37
N GLY A 51 -10.30 16.49 4.32
CA GLY A 51 -10.69 15.68 5.47
C GLY A 51 -9.74 14.51 5.71
N LYS A 52 -10.09 13.63 6.67
CA LYS A 52 -9.29 12.42 7.01
C LYS A 52 -9.01 11.52 5.81
N LYS A 53 -9.99 11.32 4.91
CA LYS A 53 -9.86 10.50 3.71
C LYS A 53 -8.82 11.09 2.74
N THR A 54 -8.91 12.40 2.47
CA THR A 54 -7.96 13.12 1.60
C THR A 54 -6.56 13.18 2.23
N GLU A 55 -6.46 13.29 3.55
CA GLU A 55 -5.17 13.20 4.25
C GLU A 55 -4.51 11.83 4.07
N LEU A 56 -5.24 10.74 4.26
CA LEU A 56 -4.74 9.39 4.05
C LEU A 56 -4.27 9.17 2.62
N LEU A 57 -5.07 9.60 1.64
CA LEU A 57 -4.71 9.56 0.23
C LEU A 57 -3.41 10.31 -0.04
N LEU A 58 -3.32 11.57 0.38
CA LEU A 58 -2.18 12.44 0.11
C LEU A 58 -0.89 11.91 0.75
N ARG A 59 -0.98 11.41 1.99
CA ARG A 59 0.15 10.79 2.70
C ARG A 59 0.60 9.49 2.03
N ASN A 60 -0.33 8.65 1.60
CA ASN A 60 0.01 7.40 0.90
C ASN A 60 0.65 7.69 -0.46
N ALA A 61 0.10 8.63 -1.24
CA ALA A 61 0.66 9.01 -2.53
C ALA A 61 2.11 9.54 -2.38
N GLU A 62 2.36 10.39 -1.39
CA GLU A 62 3.71 10.90 -1.14
C GLU A 62 4.66 9.81 -0.62
N ARG A 63 4.19 8.88 0.22
CA ARG A 63 4.99 7.73 0.67
C ARG A 63 5.39 6.82 -0.49
N VAL A 64 4.46 6.45 -1.35
CA VAL A 64 4.76 5.62 -2.54
C VAL A 64 5.77 6.35 -3.43
N ARG A 65 5.55 7.63 -3.74
CA ARG A 65 6.48 8.44 -4.54
C ARG A 65 7.91 8.44 -3.98
N ILE A 66 8.07 8.49 -2.66
CA ILE A 66 9.40 8.58 -2.01
C ILE A 66 10.04 7.19 -1.87
N TYR A 67 9.30 6.21 -1.37
CA TYR A 67 9.86 4.96 -0.87
C TYR A 67 9.65 3.76 -1.82
N CYS A 68 8.84 3.91 -2.87
CA CYS A 68 8.46 2.80 -3.73
C CYS A 68 8.37 3.23 -5.20
N LYS A 69 9.52 3.64 -5.77
CA LYS A 69 9.61 4.36 -7.05
C LYS A 69 9.20 3.55 -8.28
N HIS A 70 9.24 2.22 -8.19
CA HIS A 70 8.82 1.33 -9.29
C HIS A 70 7.33 1.00 -9.26
N PHE A 71 6.58 1.59 -8.32
CA PHE A 71 5.16 1.31 -8.12
C PHE A 71 4.33 2.60 -8.16
N VAL A 72 3.06 2.45 -8.48
CA VAL A 72 2.08 3.55 -8.43
C VAL A 72 1.09 3.32 -7.29
N LEU A 73 0.49 4.39 -6.77
CA LEU A 73 -0.39 4.29 -5.61
C LEU A 73 -1.61 3.39 -5.84
N GLU A 74 -2.09 3.33 -7.08
CA GLU A 74 -3.24 2.52 -7.49
C GLU A 74 -3.07 1.04 -7.21
N GLU A 75 -1.83 0.53 -7.26
CA GLU A 75 -1.52 -0.88 -6.97
C GLU A 75 -1.79 -1.27 -5.51
N PHE A 76 -1.80 -0.31 -4.61
CA PHE A 76 -2.04 -0.53 -3.18
C PHE A 76 -3.48 -0.31 -2.74
N LYS A 77 -4.39 -0.02 -3.68
CA LYS A 77 -5.78 0.29 -3.40
C LYS A 77 -6.52 -0.92 -2.81
N CYS A 78 -7.43 -0.67 -1.87
CA CYS A 78 -8.34 -1.70 -1.37
C CYS A 78 -9.27 -2.20 -2.49
N GLU A 79 -9.34 -3.51 -2.64
CA GLU A 79 -10.12 -4.19 -3.70
C GLU A 79 -11.64 -4.17 -3.47
N CYS A 80 -12.14 -3.51 -2.44
CA CYS A 80 -13.58 -3.32 -2.25
C CYS A 80 -14.24 -2.44 -3.32
N ASN A 81 -13.46 -1.90 -4.26
CA ASN A 81 -13.89 -1.08 -5.41
C ASN A 81 -14.80 0.10 -5.03
N GLY A 82 -14.54 0.72 -3.88
CA GLY A 82 -15.33 1.86 -3.39
C GLY A 82 -16.58 1.47 -2.60
N LYS A 83 -16.94 0.18 -2.52
CA LYS A 83 -18.15 -0.28 -1.83
C LYS A 83 -18.14 0.01 -0.33
N TYR A 84 -16.98 -0.09 0.32
CA TYR A 84 -16.86 0.03 1.77
C TYR A 84 -15.84 1.09 2.23
N CYS A 85 -14.98 1.57 1.34
CA CYS A 85 -14.02 2.63 1.65
C CYS A 85 -13.56 3.34 0.37
N THR A 86 -12.87 4.47 0.53
CA THR A 86 -12.31 5.27 -0.59
C THR A 86 -11.10 4.61 -1.30
N GLY A 87 -10.74 3.38 -0.94
CA GLY A 87 -9.58 2.68 -1.48
C GLY A 87 -8.33 2.76 -0.59
N TYR A 88 -8.20 3.78 0.24
CA TYR A 88 -7.00 4.03 1.07
C TYR A 88 -7.34 4.16 2.56
N PRO A 89 -7.85 3.10 3.22
CA PRO A 89 -8.42 3.18 4.57
C PRO A 89 -7.38 3.38 5.68
N LYS A 90 -6.10 3.10 5.41
CA LYS A 90 -4.98 3.22 6.36
C LYS A 90 -3.72 3.76 5.69
N LEU A 91 -2.75 4.16 6.50
CA LEU A 91 -1.43 4.53 5.99
C LEU A 91 -0.60 3.28 5.68
N LEU A 92 -0.01 3.23 4.49
CA LEU A 92 1.00 2.22 4.14
C LEU A 92 2.23 2.39 5.02
N SER A 93 2.75 1.30 5.56
CA SER A 93 4.00 1.30 6.31
C SER A 93 5.18 1.69 5.41
N ILE A 94 6.02 2.62 5.87
CA ILE A 94 7.23 3.01 5.14
C ILE A 94 8.17 1.81 4.98
N ASN A 95 8.38 1.04 6.04
CA ASN A 95 9.21 -0.17 5.97
C ASN A 95 8.71 -1.17 4.92
N LEU A 96 7.39 -1.33 4.81
CA LEU A 96 6.78 -2.22 3.82
C LEU A 96 7.08 -1.75 2.39
N LEU A 97 6.91 -0.45 2.12
CA LEU A 97 7.19 0.16 0.81
C LEU A 97 8.68 0.04 0.45
N GLU A 98 9.58 0.39 1.37
CA GLU A 98 11.03 0.25 1.15
C GLU A 98 11.44 -1.20 0.89
N TYR A 99 10.80 -2.16 1.58
CA TYR A 99 11.14 -3.57 1.41
C TYR A 99 10.62 -4.12 0.08
N LEU A 100 9.43 -3.73 -0.34
CA LEU A 100 8.92 -4.06 -1.67
C LEU A 100 9.83 -3.50 -2.76
N GLU A 101 10.26 -2.25 -2.63
CA GLU A 101 11.21 -1.61 -3.54
C GLU A 101 12.56 -2.34 -3.57
N LYS A 102 13.12 -2.72 -2.41
CA LYS A 102 14.36 -3.51 -2.32
C LYS A 102 14.22 -4.87 -2.98
N ILE A 103 13.08 -5.54 -2.82
CA ILE A 103 12.79 -6.81 -3.48
C ILE A 103 12.75 -6.58 -5.00
N ARG A 104 12.06 -5.54 -5.47
CA ARG A 104 11.95 -5.19 -6.88
C ARG A 104 13.31 -4.95 -7.53
N ILE A 105 14.16 -4.15 -6.87
CA ILE A 105 15.51 -3.82 -7.34
C ILE A 105 16.38 -5.08 -7.37
N LYS A 106 16.41 -5.84 -6.27
CA LYS A 106 17.22 -7.06 -6.14
C LYS A 106 16.82 -8.15 -7.13
N HIS A 107 15.52 -8.28 -7.35
CA HIS A 107 14.97 -9.33 -8.21
C HIS A 107 15.08 -9.00 -9.70
N LYS A 108 15.25 -7.71 -10.05
CA LYS A 108 15.40 -7.19 -11.43
C LYS A 108 14.25 -7.58 -12.39
N LYS A 109 13.10 -7.98 -11.86
CA LYS A 109 11.89 -8.34 -12.64
C LYS A 109 10.71 -7.51 -12.17
N PRO A 110 9.75 -7.18 -13.04
CA PRO A 110 8.50 -6.53 -12.64
C PRO A 110 7.81 -7.32 -11.51
N ILE A 111 7.32 -6.58 -10.54
CA ILE A 111 6.50 -7.08 -9.42
C ILE A 111 5.14 -6.42 -9.55
N TYR A 112 4.08 -7.20 -9.38
CA TYR A 112 2.70 -6.76 -9.45
C TYR A 112 2.03 -7.03 -8.10
N VAL A 113 1.52 -6.00 -7.47
CA VAL A 113 0.77 -6.12 -6.21
C VAL A 113 -0.59 -6.73 -6.50
N THR A 114 -0.91 -7.84 -5.85
CA THR A 114 -2.21 -8.54 -5.98
C THR A 114 -3.16 -8.21 -4.83
N SER A 115 -2.66 -7.79 -3.66
CA SER A 115 -3.46 -7.27 -2.57
C SER A 115 -2.63 -6.29 -1.74
N GLY A 116 -3.09 -5.05 -1.66
CA GLY A 116 -2.47 -3.99 -0.89
C GLY A 116 -3.20 -3.69 0.41
N LEU A 117 -3.73 -2.46 0.53
CA LEU A 117 -4.59 -2.07 1.64
C LEU A 117 -5.91 -2.83 1.61
N ARG A 118 -6.46 -3.08 2.79
CA ARG A 118 -7.77 -3.71 2.94
C ARG A 118 -8.57 -3.01 4.03
N CYS A 119 -9.81 -2.61 3.76
CA CYS A 119 -10.69 -2.12 4.81
C CYS A 119 -11.23 -3.27 5.66
N GLU A 120 -11.60 -2.98 6.89
CA GLU A 120 -12.06 -4.00 7.85
C GLU A 120 -13.32 -4.74 7.35
N ILE A 121 -14.28 -4.01 6.76
CA ILE A 121 -15.52 -4.61 6.24
C ILE A 121 -15.18 -5.60 5.12
N TYR A 122 -14.37 -5.19 4.14
CA TYR A 122 -13.98 -6.08 3.05
C TYR A 122 -13.17 -7.28 3.56
N ASN A 123 -12.26 -7.08 4.52
CA ASN A 123 -11.51 -8.17 5.14
C ASN A 123 -12.43 -9.21 5.80
N ASN A 124 -13.51 -8.78 6.47
CA ASN A 124 -14.40 -9.69 7.18
C ASN A 124 -15.27 -10.56 6.27
N ILE A 125 -15.50 -10.13 5.03
CA ILE A 125 -16.29 -10.91 4.04
C ILE A 125 -15.39 -11.69 3.07
N LEU A 126 -14.10 -11.44 3.06
CA LEU A 126 -13.16 -12.12 2.18
C LEU A 126 -12.84 -13.51 2.73
N GLU A 127 -13.16 -14.55 1.94
CA GLU A 127 -12.87 -15.93 2.30
C GLU A 127 -11.39 -16.18 2.58
N GLY A 128 -11.08 -16.96 3.61
CA GLY A 128 -9.71 -17.24 4.03
C GLY A 128 -8.99 -16.08 4.71
N SER A 129 -9.63 -14.92 4.89
CA SER A 129 -9.03 -13.81 5.61
C SER A 129 -8.98 -14.06 7.12
N ILE A 130 -7.95 -13.51 7.78
CA ILE A 130 -7.81 -13.61 9.24
C ILE A 130 -8.30 -12.32 9.90
N LYS A 131 -8.94 -12.45 11.06
CA LYS A 131 -9.24 -11.32 11.94
C LYS A 131 -7.95 -10.61 12.33
N ASN A 132 -7.93 -9.28 12.32
CA ASN A 132 -6.72 -8.47 12.57
C ASN A 132 -5.61 -8.60 11.50
N SER A 133 -5.96 -8.86 10.27
CA SER A 133 -5.03 -8.93 9.14
C SER A 133 -4.10 -7.70 9.08
N LYS A 134 -2.84 -7.90 8.74
CA LYS A 134 -1.86 -6.82 8.54
C LYS A 134 -2.20 -5.94 7.34
N HIS A 135 -2.97 -6.43 6.35
CA HIS A 135 -3.51 -5.62 5.24
C HIS A 135 -4.43 -4.50 5.74
N THR A 136 -5.26 -4.76 6.77
CA THR A 136 -6.13 -3.74 7.36
C THR A 136 -5.35 -2.67 8.15
N LYS A 137 -4.07 -2.92 8.43
CA LYS A 137 -3.17 -2.01 9.15
C LYS A 137 -2.17 -1.30 8.22
N GLY A 138 -2.22 -1.57 6.91
CA GLY A 138 -1.24 -1.07 5.93
C GLY A 138 0.16 -1.64 6.12
N LYS A 139 0.27 -2.83 6.69
CA LYS A 139 1.52 -3.50 7.05
C LYS A 139 1.76 -4.81 6.31
N ALA A 140 0.93 -5.17 5.33
CA ALA A 140 1.08 -6.36 4.51
C ALA A 140 0.80 -6.06 3.04
N ILE A 141 1.41 -6.86 2.18
CA ILE A 141 1.22 -6.87 0.72
C ILE A 141 1.33 -8.30 0.22
N ASP A 142 0.46 -8.65 -0.73
CA ASP A 142 0.59 -9.82 -1.58
C ASP A 142 1.03 -9.36 -2.97
N PHE A 143 1.96 -10.09 -3.57
CA PHE A 143 2.48 -9.75 -4.89
C PHE A 143 2.97 -10.98 -5.65
N TYR A 144 3.06 -10.86 -6.96
CA TYR A 144 3.72 -11.84 -7.83
C TYR A 144 4.66 -11.18 -8.83
N SER A 145 5.44 -12.00 -9.50
CA SER A 145 6.31 -11.66 -10.62
C SER A 145 6.32 -12.83 -11.61
N SER A 146 6.70 -12.61 -12.86
CA SER A 146 6.83 -13.69 -13.85
C SER A 146 7.75 -14.83 -13.38
N SER A 147 8.72 -14.54 -12.51
CA SER A 147 9.63 -15.56 -11.96
C SER A 147 9.08 -16.26 -10.70
N THR A 148 8.00 -15.77 -10.08
CA THR A 148 7.39 -16.40 -8.90
C THR A 148 6.46 -17.57 -9.25
N ASN A 149 6.29 -17.90 -10.52
CA ASN A 149 5.71 -19.18 -10.94
C ASN A 149 6.53 -20.37 -10.42
N ASN A 150 7.83 -20.20 -10.24
CA ASN A 150 8.73 -21.20 -9.67
C ASN A 150 8.80 -21.04 -8.14
N LEU A 151 8.52 -22.14 -7.41
CA LEU A 151 8.55 -22.18 -5.95
C LEU A 151 9.93 -21.83 -5.36
N TYR A 152 11.00 -22.27 -5.98
CA TYR A 152 12.37 -21.94 -5.54
C TYR A 152 12.60 -20.42 -5.51
N ASN A 153 12.14 -19.71 -6.54
CA ASN A 153 12.26 -18.25 -6.58
C ASN A 153 11.40 -17.58 -5.52
N ARG A 154 10.19 -18.08 -5.23
CA ARG A 154 9.36 -17.58 -4.13
C ARG A 154 10.10 -17.72 -2.80
N ILE A 155 10.63 -18.89 -2.51
CA ILE A 155 11.40 -19.16 -1.27
C ILE A 155 12.63 -18.25 -1.19
N LYS A 156 13.35 -18.04 -2.28
CA LYS A 156 14.51 -17.15 -2.34
C LYS A 156 14.15 -15.70 -1.98
N ILE A 157 13.03 -15.18 -2.50
CA ILE A 157 12.52 -13.84 -2.17
C ILE A 157 12.13 -13.78 -0.69
N MET A 158 11.38 -14.77 -0.19
CA MET A 158 10.97 -14.83 1.22
C MET A 158 12.18 -14.87 2.17
N ASN A 159 13.21 -15.66 1.85
CA ASN A 159 14.44 -15.74 2.62
C ASN A 159 15.23 -14.43 2.63
N TYR A 160 15.18 -13.68 1.54
CA TYR A 160 15.76 -12.32 1.50
C TYR A 160 14.93 -11.37 2.37
N PHE A 161 13.61 -11.33 2.17
CA PHE A 161 12.71 -10.44 2.91
C PHE A 161 12.85 -10.63 4.43
N ILE A 162 12.80 -11.87 4.93
CA ILE A 162 12.79 -12.12 6.37
C ILE A 162 14.07 -11.68 7.09
N LYS A 163 15.16 -11.49 6.37
CA LYS A 163 16.43 -10.97 6.91
C LYS A 163 16.38 -9.46 7.16
N LEU A 164 15.42 -8.74 6.58
CA LEU A 164 15.29 -7.30 6.77
C LEU A 164 14.83 -6.95 8.20
N PRO A 165 15.28 -5.84 8.80
CA PRO A 165 15.10 -5.54 10.23
C PRO A 165 13.67 -5.66 10.74
N TYR A 166 12.71 -5.04 10.07
CA TYR A 166 11.30 -4.96 10.47
C TYR A 166 10.41 -6.00 9.77
N ALA A 167 10.98 -6.93 9.01
CA ALA A 167 10.22 -8.05 8.46
C ALA A 167 9.65 -8.91 9.60
N SER A 168 8.38 -9.28 9.49
CA SER A 168 7.70 -10.07 10.50
C SER A 168 7.40 -11.47 9.99
N TYR A 169 6.76 -11.55 8.83
CA TYR A 169 6.27 -12.82 8.30
C TYR A 169 6.18 -12.78 6.76
N SER A 170 6.42 -13.94 6.15
CA SER A 170 6.21 -14.17 4.72
C SER A 170 5.76 -15.60 4.47
N TYR A 171 4.85 -15.80 3.52
CA TYR A 171 4.40 -17.13 3.13
C TYR A 171 4.02 -17.22 1.64
N CYS A 172 4.06 -18.43 1.12
CA CYS A 172 3.49 -18.88 -0.15
C CYS A 172 3.26 -20.39 -0.09
N ASP A 173 2.22 -20.90 -0.72
CA ASP A 173 1.94 -22.33 -0.98
C ASP A 173 2.57 -23.35 0.02
N GLY A 174 2.14 -23.37 1.26
CA GLY A 174 2.65 -24.29 2.28
C GLY A 174 3.98 -23.90 2.92
N TYR A 175 4.68 -22.90 2.41
CA TYR A 175 5.94 -22.41 2.96
C TYR A 175 5.77 -21.13 3.73
N MET A 176 6.41 -21.03 4.89
CA MET A 176 6.42 -19.81 5.68
C MET A 176 7.82 -19.46 6.18
N ARG A 177 8.05 -18.17 6.43
CA ARG A 177 9.22 -17.61 7.09
C ARG A 177 8.76 -16.57 8.09
N THR A 178 9.24 -16.65 9.33
CA THR A 178 8.86 -15.74 10.41
C THR A 178 10.03 -15.47 11.34
N LYS A 179 10.08 -14.28 11.90
CA LYS A 179 10.94 -13.92 13.05
C LYS A 179 10.25 -14.19 14.39
N LEU A 180 8.95 -14.43 14.39
CA LEU A 180 8.17 -14.66 15.60
C LEU A 180 8.14 -16.17 15.92
N LYS A 181 8.54 -16.56 17.13
CA LYS A 181 8.70 -17.96 17.56
C LYS A 181 7.42 -18.81 17.60
N LYS A 182 6.22 -18.20 17.51
CA LYS A 182 4.93 -18.91 17.54
C LYS A 182 3.94 -18.25 16.58
N ARG A 183 3.80 -18.78 15.37
CA ARG A 183 2.65 -18.54 14.51
C ARG A 183 2.21 -19.87 13.92
N ASN A 184 1.15 -20.46 14.45
CA ASN A 184 0.40 -21.49 13.77
C ASN A 184 -0.45 -20.82 12.69
N ILE A 185 0.03 -20.82 11.47
CA ILE A 185 -0.73 -20.35 10.32
C ILE A 185 -0.70 -21.49 9.32
N SER A 186 -1.86 -22.04 9.00
CA SER A 186 -2.04 -22.87 7.82
C SER A 186 -1.69 -22.01 6.61
N ALA A 187 -0.67 -22.38 5.87
CA ALA A 187 -0.34 -21.70 4.63
C ALA A 187 -1.44 -21.98 3.60
N THR A 188 -2.22 -21.00 3.28
CA THR A 188 -3.23 -21.05 2.24
C THR A 188 -2.56 -21.08 0.87
N TYR A 189 -3.22 -21.72 -0.10
CA TYR A 189 -2.79 -21.67 -1.49
C TYR A 189 -2.89 -20.24 -2.02
N MET A 190 -1.80 -19.71 -2.56
CA MET A 190 -1.70 -18.33 -3.09
C MET A 190 -1.31 -18.29 -4.57
N GLY A 191 -1.28 -19.43 -5.24
CA GLY A 191 -0.80 -19.52 -6.62
C GLY A 191 0.66 -19.08 -6.73
N SER A 192 0.95 -18.15 -7.63
CA SER A 192 2.30 -17.60 -7.82
C SER A 192 2.61 -16.41 -6.89
N SER A 193 1.69 -16.03 -6.01
CA SER A 193 1.84 -14.87 -5.13
C SER A 193 2.66 -15.18 -3.87
N ILE A 194 3.26 -14.15 -3.32
CA ILE A 194 4.00 -14.14 -2.05
C ILE A 194 3.37 -13.10 -1.14
N HIS A 195 3.07 -13.49 0.10
CA HIS A 195 2.72 -12.57 1.17
C HIS A 195 3.95 -12.09 1.91
N ILE A 196 4.01 -10.79 2.19
CA ILE A 196 4.98 -10.21 3.12
C ILE A 196 4.28 -9.28 4.11
N ASP A 197 4.68 -9.33 5.38
CA ASP A 197 4.24 -8.37 6.38
C ASP A 197 5.37 -7.87 7.28
N VAL A 198 5.19 -6.66 7.83
CA VAL A 198 6.14 -5.99 8.72
C VAL A 198 5.57 -5.81 10.14
N LEU A 199 6.47 -5.57 11.10
CA LEU A 199 6.14 -5.34 12.52
C LEU A 199 5.24 -4.13 12.76
#